data_740c96048f495f484b5bda82713bf3d6
#
_entry.id   740c96048f495f484b5bda82713bf3d6
#
_cell.length_a   1.000
_cell.length_b   1.000
_cell.length_c   1.000
_cell.angle_alpha   90.00
_cell.angle_beta   90.00
_cell.angle_gamma   90.00
#
_symmetry.space_group_name_H-M   'P 1'
#
loop_
_entity.id
_entity.type
_entity.pdbx_description
1 polymer ?
#
loop_
_entity_poly.entity_id
_entity_poly.type
_entity_poly.pdbx_seq_one_letter_code
_entity_poly.pdbx_strand_id
1 'polypeptide(L)'
;GQVKSGDRIIGVAQDGGPMVDVIGWPSNEIVGLIRGKRGTKVTLKLLGAGATLGQARNVTITRDVIQEEDAGVRTRVVEIQRDGKKYQYGVIEIPSFYLNYRARRAGTDYRSVSEDTNNALKELSAKNVEGIIVDLRNNPGGSLEEVARMLGQVIKSGPVVQIRDGNGNVSVFEDDDGGAQTYA
;
A
#
# COMPACT_ATOMS: atom_id res chain seq x y z
N GLY A 1 -15.44 10.66 -5.51
CA GLY A 1 -15.28 11.65 -4.45
C GLY A 1 -15.19 13.09 -4.99
N GLN A 2 -15.16 14.06 -4.11
CA GLN A 2 -15.07 15.49 -4.48
C GLN A 2 -13.68 15.90 -5.00
N VAL A 3 -12.64 15.16 -4.65
CA VAL A 3 -11.26 15.29 -5.14
C VAL A 3 -11.01 14.20 -6.17
N LYS A 4 -10.44 14.56 -7.30
CA LYS A 4 -10.18 13.65 -8.43
C LYS A 4 -8.69 13.52 -8.70
N SER A 5 -8.27 12.43 -9.30
CA SER A 5 -6.92 12.30 -9.83
C SER A 5 -6.66 13.39 -10.88
N GLY A 6 -5.48 14.03 -10.80
CA GLY A 6 -5.13 15.18 -11.63
C GLY A 6 -5.54 16.55 -11.06
N ASP A 7 -6.34 16.61 -9.97
CA ASP A 7 -6.56 17.87 -9.27
C ASP A 7 -5.25 18.35 -8.60
N ARG A 8 -4.96 19.64 -8.73
CA ARG A 8 -3.83 20.29 -8.07
C ARG A 8 -4.31 21.08 -6.87
N ILE A 9 -3.70 20.87 -5.70
CA ILE A 9 -3.97 21.63 -4.49
C ILE A 9 -3.20 22.93 -4.57
N ILE A 10 -3.91 24.05 -4.57
CA ILE A 10 -3.32 25.40 -4.66
C ILE A 10 -3.53 26.22 -3.38
N GLY A 11 -4.32 25.73 -2.43
CA GLY A 11 -4.53 26.36 -1.14
C GLY A 11 -5.08 25.39 -0.12
N VAL A 12 -4.77 25.65 1.15
CA VAL A 12 -5.23 24.87 2.30
C VAL A 12 -5.68 25.81 3.41
N ALA A 13 -6.87 25.59 3.97
CA ALA A 13 -7.37 26.30 5.13
C ALA A 13 -7.75 25.33 6.25
N GLN A 14 -7.46 25.71 7.50
CA GLN A 14 -7.79 24.93 8.69
C GLN A 14 -9.14 25.38 9.24
N ASP A 15 -10.07 24.49 9.44
CA ASP A 15 -11.34 24.66 10.20
C ASP A 15 -12.02 26.04 10.06
N GLY A 16 -12.15 26.52 8.83
CA GLY A 16 -12.74 27.85 8.53
C GLY A 16 -11.79 29.04 8.70
N GLY A 17 -10.53 28.81 9.00
CA GLY A 17 -9.49 29.83 9.04
C GLY A 17 -9.08 30.36 7.65
N PRO A 18 -8.08 31.24 7.59
CA PRO A 18 -7.62 31.84 6.32
C PRO A 18 -7.03 30.79 5.38
N MET A 19 -7.25 30.99 4.10
CA MET A 19 -6.65 30.15 3.05
C MET A 19 -5.17 30.48 2.90
N VAL A 20 -4.33 29.46 3.10
CA VAL A 20 -2.89 29.52 2.85
C VAL A 20 -2.64 29.13 1.41
N ASP A 21 -1.97 29.96 0.63
CA ASP A 21 -1.51 29.61 -0.71
C ASP A 21 -0.30 28.66 -0.59
N VAL A 22 -0.40 27.51 -1.27
CA VAL A 22 0.64 26.47 -1.22
C VAL A 22 1.29 26.20 -2.58
N ILE A 23 1.09 27.10 -3.56
CA ILE A 23 1.70 26.97 -4.88
C ILE A 23 3.23 27.01 -4.72
N GLY A 24 3.89 25.99 -5.26
CA GLY A 24 5.35 25.87 -5.19
C GLY A 24 5.91 25.32 -3.88
N TRP A 25 5.08 25.02 -2.92
CA TRP A 25 5.53 24.40 -1.67
C TRP A 25 5.94 22.93 -1.86
N PRO A 26 6.90 22.44 -1.07
CA PRO A 26 7.23 21.01 -1.02
C PRO A 26 6.00 20.18 -0.62
N SER A 27 5.81 19.02 -1.26
CA SER A 27 4.64 18.17 -1.04
C SER A 27 4.48 17.71 0.41
N ASN A 28 5.59 17.44 1.12
CA ASN A 28 5.60 17.06 2.53
C ASN A 28 5.03 18.14 3.45
N GLU A 29 5.30 19.42 3.15
CA GLU A 29 4.77 20.55 3.91
C GLU A 29 3.26 20.72 3.67
N ILE A 30 2.82 20.59 2.41
CA ILE A 30 1.40 20.61 2.06
C ILE A 30 0.65 19.47 2.77
N VAL A 31 1.22 18.26 2.73
CA VAL A 31 0.66 17.09 3.44
C VAL A 31 0.57 17.35 4.94
N GLY A 32 1.56 18.03 5.54
CA GLY A 32 1.53 18.44 6.95
C GLY A 32 0.36 19.35 7.29
N LEU A 33 -0.01 20.26 6.39
CA LEU A 33 -1.19 21.11 6.55
C LEU A 33 -2.52 20.35 6.38
N ILE A 34 -2.55 19.35 5.51
CA ILE A 34 -3.76 18.57 5.23
C ILE A 34 -4.04 17.58 6.35
N ARG A 35 -3.02 16.95 6.90
CA ARG A 35 -3.14 16.02 8.04
C ARG A 35 -3.56 16.77 9.31
N GLY A 36 -4.27 16.08 10.21
CA GLY A 36 -4.69 16.66 11.50
C GLY A 36 -5.52 15.68 12.31
N LYS A 37 -6.05 16.15 13.46
CA LYS A 37 -6.85 15.32 14.36
C LYS A 37 -8.14 14.87 13.68
N ARG A 38 -8.56 13.63 13.95
CA ARG A 38 -9.85 13.09 13.55
C ARG A 38 -10.99 14.04 13.96
N GLY A 39 -11.97 14.21 13.08
CA GLY A 39 -13.13 15.07 13.30
C GLY A 39 -12.91 16.55 13.00
N THR A 40 -11.66 17.03 12.83
CA THR A 40 -11.40 18.40 12.41
C THR A 40 -11.61 18.59 10.91
N LYS A 41 -11.84 19.81 10.46
CA LYS A 41 -12.06 20.11 9.04
C LYS A 41 -10.84 20.73 8.39
N VAL A 42 -10.63 20.43 7.12
CA VAL A 42 -9.67 21.09 6.24
C VAL A 42 -10.36 21.48 4.95
N THR A 43 -10.14 22.68 4.47
CA THR A 43 -10.64 23.12 3.17
C THR A 43 -9.49 23.20 2.18
N LEU A 44 -9.63 22.48 1.09
CA LEU A 44 -8.67 22.46 -0.01
C LEU A 44 -9.18 23.34 -1.15
N LYS A 45 -8.35 24.25 -1.64
CA LYS A 45 -8.58 24.97 -2.89
C LYS A 45 -7.95 24.17 -4.02
N LEU A 46 -8.78 23.64 -4.90
CA LEU A 46 -8.41 22.69 -5.94
C LEU A 46 -8.52 23.33 -7.32
N LEU A 47 -7.55 23.01 -8.16
CA LEU A 47 -7.55 23.34 -9.57
C LEU A 47 -7.56 22.05 -10.39
N GLY A 48 -8.61 21.83 -11.17
CA GLY A 48 -8.73 20.66 -12.03
C GLY A 48 -7.67 20.61 -13.13
N ALA A 49 -7.43 19.44 -13.70
CA ALA A 49 -6.51 19.28 -14.82
C ALA A 49 -6.95 20.17 -16.00
N GLY A 50 -6.03 21.02 -16.51
CA GLY A 50 -6.30 21.94 -17.60
C GLY A 50 -7.11 23.19 -17.24
N ALA A 51 -7.58 23.33 -15.99
CA ALA A 51 -8.34 24.48 -15.54
C ALA A 51 -7.45 25.70 -15.26
N THR A 52 -8.02 26.91 -15.41
CA THR A 52 -7.40 28.19 -15.06
C THR A 52 -7.67 28.56 -13.60
N LEU A 53 -6.88 29.45 -13.01
CA LEU A 53 -7.02 29.87 -11.61
C LEU A 53 -8.43 30.37 -11.25
N GLY A 54 -9.15 31.00 -12.18
CA GLY A 54 -10.53 31.46 -12.00
C GLY A 54 -11.54 30.34 -11.85
N GLN A 55 -11.17 29.10 -12.19
CA GLN A 55 -12.02 27.90 -12.09
C GLN A 55 -11.69 27.04 -10.86
N ALA A 56 -10.88 27.59 -9.94
CA ALA A 56 -10.57 26.89 -8.69
C ALA A 56 -11.82 26.71 -7.83
N ARG A 57 -11.94 25.55 -7.20
CA ARG A 57 -13.04 25.20 -6.31
C ARG A 57 -12.54 24.85 -4.92
N ASN A 58 -13.37 25.12 -3.92
CA ASN A 58 -13.08 24.73 -2.54
C ASN A 58 -13.80 23.43 -2.20
N VAL A 59 -13.09 22.53 -1.54
CA VAL A 59 -13.62 21.27 -1.02
C VAL A 59 -13.26 21.18 0.45
N THR A 60 -14.27 21.09 1.31
CA THR A 60 -14.07 20.90 2.74
C THR A 60 -14.19 19.41 3.07
N ILE A 61 -13.18 18.90 3.76
CA ILE A 61 -13.07 17.50 4.16
C ILE A 61 -13.04 17.44 5.68
N THR A 62 -13.85 16.58 6.28
CA THR A 62 -13.71 16.22 7.69
C THR A 62 -12.65 15.10 7.77
N ARG A 63 -11.62 15.33 8.57
CA ARG A 63 -10.55 14.35 8.74
C ARG A 63 -11.08 13.12 9.47
N ASP A 64 -10.75 11.98 8.95
CA ASP A 64 -11.01 10.68 9.59
C ASP A 64 -9.77 9.82 9.50
N VAL A 65 -9.81 8.66 10.17
CA VAL A 65 -8.78 7.63 9.99
C VAL A 65 -8.91 7.13 8.55
N ILE A 66 -7.83 7.23 7.79
CA ILE A 66 -7.76 6.59 6.48
C ILE A 66 -7.73 5.10 6.74
N GLN A 67 -8.84 4.43 6.49
CA GLN A 67 -8.86 2.98 6.42
C GLN A 67 -8.27 2.63 5.07
N GLU A 68 -7.07 2.09 5.10
CA GLU A 68 -6.35 1.65 3.89
C GLU A 68 -6.94 0.32 3.37
N GLU A 69 -8.26 0.15 3.42
CA GLU A 69 -8.93 -1.04 2.84
C GLU A 69 -8.63 -1.17 1.34
N ASP A 70 -8.49 -0.05 0.65
CA ASP A 70 -8.13 -0.03 -0.77
C ASP A 70 -6.62 -0.19 -1.05
N ALA A 71 -5.77 -0.06 -0.04
CA ALA A 71 -4.31 -0.13 -0.16
C ALA A 71 -3.74 -1.50 0.26
N GLY A 72 -4.57 -2.47 0.60
CA GLY A 72 -4.15 -3.80 1.01
C GLY A 72 -3.94 -4.78 -0.13
N VAL A 73 -3.49 -5.97 0.22
CA VAL A 73 -3.40 -7.11 -0.70
C VAL A 73 -4.78 -7.42 -1.29
N ARG A 74 -4.83 -7.66 -2.60
CA ARG A 74 -6.04 -8.04 -3.33
C ARG A 74 -5.83 -9.36 -4.04
N THR A 75 -6.88 -10.18 -4.11
CA THR A 75 -6.85 -11.45 -4.80
C THR A 75 -7.81 -11.45 -5.98
N ARG A 76 -7.45 -12.17 -7.02
CA ARG A 76 -8.37 -12.54 -8.12
C ARG A 76 -7.93 -13.86 -8.73
N VAL A 77 -8.88 -14.56 -9.32
CA VAL A 77 -8.58 -15.76 -10.12
C VAL A 77 -8.69 -15.40 -11.60
N VAL A 78 -7.71 -15.84 -12.37
CA VAL A 78 -7.71 -15.70 -13.84
C VAL A 78 -7.80 -17.08 -14.49
N GLU A 79 -8.62 -17.22 -15.49
CA GLU A 79 -8.72 -18.43 -16.31
C GLU A 79 -7.91 -18.22 -17.60
N ILE A 80 -7.02 -19.14 -17.89
CA ILE A 80 -6.24 -19.16 -19.13
C ILE A 80 -6.56 -20.45 -19.87
N GLN A 81 -6.92 -20.33 -21.14
CA GLN A 81 -7.13 -21.47 -22.00
C GLN A 81 -5.87 -21.73 -22.86
N ARG A 82 -5.32 -22.93 -22.75
CA ARG A 82 -4.15 -23.35 -23.52
C ARG A 82 -4.34 -24.81 -23.95
N ASP A 83 -4.07 -25.09 -25.21
CA ASP A 83 -4.13 -26.45 -25.79
C ASP A 83 -5.48 -27.17 -25.52
N GLY A 84 -6.58 -26.41 -25.57
CA GLY A 84 -7.93 -26.92 -25.30
C GLY A 84 -8.25 -27.18 -23.82
N LYS A 85 -7.31 -26.91 -22.91
CA LYS A 85 -7.49 -27.04 -21.46
C LYS A 85 -7.64 -25.66 -20.81
N LYS A 86 -8.41 -25.61 -19.74
CA LYS A 86 -8.59 -24.42 -18.89
C LYS A 86 -7.73 -24.57 -17.65
N TYR A 87 -6.98 -23.54 -17.34
CA TYR A 87 -6.12 -23.42 -16.17
C TYR A 87 -6.57 -22.24 -15.34
N GLN A 88 -6.61 -22.39 -14.02
CA GLN A 88 -6.96 -21.34 -13.09
C GLN A 88 -5.72 -20.91 -12.28
N TYR A 89 -5.38 -19.63 -12.37
CA TYR A 89 -4.27 -19.06 -11.60
C TYR A 89 -4.81 -18.02 -10.62
N GLY A 90 -4.29 -18.06 -9.39
CA GLY A 90 -4.51 -17.01 -8.41
C GLY A 90 -3.56 -15.85 -8.67
N VAL A 91 -4.08 -14.63 -8.63
CA VAL A 91 -3.25 -13.41 -8.66
C VAL A 91 -3.36 -12.72 -7.33
N ILE A 92 -2.22 -12.41 -6.72
CA ILE A 92 -2.09 -11.63 -5.50
C ILE A 92 -1.47 -10.29 -5.87
N GLU A 93 -2.25 -9.21 -5.83
CA GLU A 93 -1.78 -7.85 -6.07
C GLU A 93 -1.31 -7.24 -4.74
N ILE A 94 -0.04 -6.84 -4.68
CA ILE A 94 0.58 -6.24 -3.49
C ILE A 94 0.95 -4.80 -3.80
N PRO A 95 0.16 -3.81 -3.36
CA PRO A 95 0.36 -2.41 -3.70
C PRO A 95 1.57 -1.77 -3.00
N SER A 96 1.95 -2.27 -1.83
CA SER A 96 3.16 -1.86 -1.09
C SER A 96 3.50 -2.89 0.00
N PHE A 97 4.71 -2.83 0.55
CA PHE A 97 5.07 -3.69 1.68
C PHE A 97 4.80 -2.96 3.00
N TYR A 98 3.51 -2.83 3.34
CA TYR A 98 3.03 -2.06 4.48
C TYR A 98 3.14 -2.83 5.80
N LEU A 99 3.36 -2.05 6.88
CA LEU A 99 3.31 -2.49 8.26
C LEU A 99 2.84 -1.35 9.15
N ASN A 100 1.84 -1.58 9.97
CA ASN A 100 1.42 -0.60 10.97
C ASN A 100 2.34 -0.68 12.21
N TYR A 101 3.52 -0.04 12.11
CA TYR A 101 4.51 -0.01 13.18
C TYR A 101 3.99 0.52 14.51
N ARG A 102 3.07 1.48 14.50
CA ARG A 102 2.51 2.07 15.72
C ARG A 102 1.65 1.05 16.46
N ALA A 103 0.74 0.39 15.77
CA ALA A 103 -0.13 -0.63 16.36
C ALA A 103 0.70 -1.84 16.84
N ARG A 104 1.69 -2.28 16.05
CA ARG A 104 2.61 -3.36 16.44
C ARG A 104 3.39 -3.02 17.72
N ARG A 105 3.92 -1.79 17.85
CA ARG A 105 4.60 -1.35 19.08
C ARG A 105 3.67 -1.25 20.29
N ALA A 106 2.42 -0.91 20.08
CA ALA A 106 1.41 -0.82 21.12
C ALA A 106 0.89 -2.20 21.56
N GLY A 107 1.29 -3.29 20.88
CA GLY A 107 0.79 -4.64 21.14
C GLY A 107 -0.72 -4.78 20.84
N THR A 108 -1.25 -3.88 19.99
CA THR A 108 -2.63 -3.94 19.52
C THR A 108 -2.69 -4.67 18.18
N ASP A 109 -3.88 -5.04 17.77
CA ASP A 109 -4.12 -5.64 16.45
C ASP A 109 -3.57 -4.72 15.33
N TYR A 110 -2.75 -5.27 14.46
CA TYR A 110 -2.10 -4.50 13.39
C TYR A 110 -2.17 -5.24 12.06
N ARG A 111 -2.30 -4.47 11.02
CA ARG A 111 -2.31 -4.98 9.65
C ARG A 111 -0.91 -4.98 9.06
N SER A 112 -0.53 -6.06 8.41
CA SER A 112 0.74 -6.19 7.69
C SER A 112 0.54 -6.90 6.36
N VAL A 113 1.45 -6.63 5.41
CA VAL A 113 1.39 -7.28 4.09
C VAL A 113 1.67 -8.77 4.18
N SER A 114 2.51 -9.21 5.11
CA SER A 114 2.80 -10.64 5.28
C SER A 114 1.57 -11.41 5.77
N GLU A 115 0.81 -10.86 6.72
CA GLU A 115 -0.42 -11.48 7.21
C GLU A 115 -1.52 -11.47 6.15
N ASP A 116 -1.73 -10.35 5.45
CA ASP A 116 -2.71 -10.26 4.37
C ASP A 116 -2.36 -11.21 3.22
N THR A 117 -1.06 -11.38 2.90
CA THR A 117 -0.60 -12.35 1.89
C THR A 117 -0.86 -13.80 2.34
N ASN A 118 -0.63 -14.13 3.60
CA ASN A 118 -0.95 -15.45 4.13
C ASN A 118 -2.45 -15.79 3.99
N ASN A 119 -3.31 -14.81 4.30
CA ASN A 119 -4.74 -14.97 4.13
C ASN A 119 -5.13 -15.13 2.65
N ALA A 120 -4.51 -14.35 1.75
CA ALA A 120 -4.68 -14.46 0.30
C ALA A 120 -4.26 -15.84 -0.23
N LEU A 121 -3.12 -16.36 0.22
CA LEU A 121 -2.64 -17.69 -0.15
C LEU A 121 -3.63 -18.78 0.29
N LYS A 122 -4.14 -18.73 1.52
CA LYS A 122 -5.15 -19.67 2.03
C LYS A 122 -6.44 -19.60 1.22
N GLU A 123 -6.91 -18.39 0.91
CA GLU A 123 -8.11 -18.19 0.10
C GLU A 123 -7.96 -18.81 -1.31
N LEU A 124 -6.84 -18.56 -1.98
CA LEU A 124 -6.58 -19.07 -3.32
C LEU A 124 -6.35 -20.60 -3.33
N SER A 125 -5.70 -21.15 -2.31
CA SER A 125 -5.55 -22.58 -2.15
C SER A 125 -6.91 -23.28 -2.01
N ALA A 126 -7.83 -22.70 -1.25
CA ALA A 126 -9.19 -23.22 -1.13
C ALA A 126 -9.97 -23.22 -2.44
N LYS A 127 -9.56 -22.40 -3.42
CA LYS A 127 -10.12 -22.34 -4.78
C LYS A 127 -9.46 -23.32 -5.75
N ASN A 128 -8.51 -24.14 -5.29
CA ASN A 128 -7.77 -25.14 -6.09
C ASN A 128 -7.14 -24.52 -7.36
N VAL A 129 -6.52 -23.35 -7.23
CA VAL A 129 -5.77 -22.74 -8.34
C VAL A 129 -4.49 -23.55 -8.60
N GLU A 130 -4.08 -23.65 -9.87
CA GLU A 130 -2.93 -24.43 -10.31
C GLU A 130 -1.59 -23.72 -10.15
N GLY A 131 -1.62 -22.45 -9.77
CA GLY A 131 -0.44 -21.64 -9.50
C GLY A 131 -0.81 -20.24 -9.03
N ILE A 132 0.19 -19.54 -8.49
CA ILE A 132 0.05 -18.20 -7.95
C ILE A 132 0.95 -17.23 -8.69
N ILE A 133 0.41 -16.08 -9.03
CA ILE A 133 1.12 -14.95 -9.61
C ILE A 133 1.11 -13.82 -8.58
N VAL A 134 2.29 -13.39 -8.15
CA VAL A 134 2.43 -12.20 -7.30
C VAL A 134 2.64 -10.98 -8.19
N ASP A 135 1.70 -10.04 -8.15
CA ASP A 135 1.73 -8.82 -8.95
C ASP A 135 2.24 -7.65 -8.12
N LEU A 136 3.47 -7.23 -8.42
CA LEU A 136 4.16 -6.10 -7.76
C LEU A 136 4.19 -4.84 -8.65
N ARG A 137 3.42 -4.78 -9.72
CA ARG A 137 3.39 -3.61 -10.57
C ARG A 137 2.90 -2.40 -9.80
N ASN A 138 3.63 -1.27 -9.93
CA ASN A 138 3.40 -0.03 -9.18
C ASN A 138 3.61 -0.13 -7.66
N ASN A 139 4.24 -1.19 -7.16
CA ASN A 139 4.65 -1.28 -5.76
C ASN A 139 5.90 -0.40 -5.54
N PRO A 140 5.84 0.65 -4.70
CA PRO A 140 6.99 1.54 -4.45
C PRO A 140 7.98 0.97 -3.42
N GLY A 141 7.72 -0.22 -2.87
CA GLY A 141 8.50 -0.80 -1.78
C GLY A 141 7.79 -0.72 -0.42
N GLY A 142 8.57 -0.73 0.67
CA GLY A 142 8.07 -0.67 2.04
C GLY A 142 8.98 -1.37 3.04
N SER A 143 8.41 -2.14 3.95
CA SER A 143 9.15 -2.85 5.00
C SER A 143 9.89 -4.06 4.46
N LEU A 144 11.22 -4.06 4.59
CA LEU A 144 12.05 -5.20 4.21
C LEU A 144 11.78 -6.43 5.09
N GLU A 145 11.51 -6.22 6.38
CA GLU A 145 11.12 -7.28 7.31
C GLU A 145 9.85 -8.00 6.86
N GLU A 146 8.86 -7.23 6.39
CA GLU A 146 7.62 -7.80 5.87
C GLU A 146 7.82 -8.57 4.56
N VAL A 147 8.72 -8.11 3.68
CA VAL A 147 9.11 -8.85 2.47
C VAL A 147 9.71 -10.20 2.83
N ALA A 148 10.64 -10.24 3.80
CA ALA A 148 11.27 -11.48 4.24
C ALA A 148 10.23 -12.45 4.81
N ARG A 149 9.33 -11.98 5.68
CA ARG A 149 8.23 -12.79 6.24
C ARG A 149 7.26 -13.30 5.17
N MET A 150 6.96 -12.46 4.17
CA MET A 150 6.09 -12.84 3.07
C MET A 150 6.73 -13.94 2.21
N LEU A 151 8.03 -13.84 1.93
CA LEU A 151 8.76 -14.85 1.16
C LEU A 151 8.87 -16.17 1.92
N GLY A 152 9.05 -16.14 3.25
CA GLY A 152 9.04 -17.33 4.10
C GLY A 152 7.75 -18.17 4.02
N GLN A 153 6.64 -17.58 3.53
CA GLN A 153 5.40 -18.33 3.32
C GLN A 153 5.44 -19.22 2.07
N VAL A 154 6.38 -18.99 1.15
CA VAL A 154 6.48 -19.73 -0.12
C VAL A 154 7.80 -20.49 -0.28
N ILE A 155 8.77 -20.25 0.59
CA ILE A 155 10.02 -21.01 0.65
C ILE A 155 10.13 -21.71 2.01
N LYS A 156 10.85 -22.82 2.10
CA LYS A 156 11.01 -23.54 3.36
C LYS A 156 12.00 -22.87 4.31
N SER A 157 13.08 -22.35 3.78
CA SER A 157 14.14 -21.65 4.51
C SER A 157 15.17 -21.12 3.54
N GLY A 158 16.05 -20.26 4.03
CA GLY A 158 17.22 -19.79 3.32
C GLY A 158 17.26 -18.28 3.12
N PRO A 159 18.28 -17.78 2.42
CA PRO A 159 18.49 -16.36 2.22
C PRO A 159 17.41 -15.78 1.31
N VAL A 160 16.78 -14.69 1.77
CA VAL A 160 15.72 -13.98 1.03
C VAL A 160 16.17 -12.61 0.54
N VAL A 161 17.01 -11.90 1.29
CA VAL A 161 17.53 -10.57 0.94
C VAL A 161 18.96 -10.40 1.41
N GLN A 162 19.79 -9.79 0.57
CA GLN A 162 21.13 -9.33 0.95
C GLN A 162 21.18 -7.81 0.99
N ILE A 163 21.78 -7.26 2.05
CA ILE A 163 22.01 -5.83 2.20
C ILE A 163 23.52 -5.61 2.24
N ARG A 164 24.02 -4.75 1.36
CA ARG A 164 25.39 -4.26 1.39
C ARG A 164 25.41 -2.83 1.90
N ASP A 165 26.13 -2.57 2.99
CA ASP A 165 26.29 -1.23 3.53
C ASP A 165 27.32 -0.39 2.75
N GLY A 166 27.43 0.91 3.09
CA GLY A 166 28.37 1.83 2.45
C GLY A 166 29.86 1.47 2.69
N ASN A 167 30.16 0.61 3.68
CA ASN A 167 31.49 0.13 3.98
C ASN A 167 31.81 -1.21 3.29
N GLY A 168 30.84 -1.75 2.55
CA GLY A 168 30.99 -3.00 1.80
C GLY A 168 30.63 -4.26 2.59
N ASN A 169 30.19 -4.16 3.84
CA ASN A 169 29.73 -5.31 4.62
C ASN A 169 28.41 -5.83 4.07
N VAL A 170 28.28 -7.15 4.01
CA VAL A 170 27.06 -7.81 3.55
C VAL A 170 26.37 -8.45 4.76
N SER A 171 25.11 -8.10 4.96
CA SER A 171 24.19 -8.81 5.85
C SER A 171 23.12 -9.53 5.05
N VAL A 172 22.70 -10.70 5.55
CA VAL A 172 21.71 -11.53 4.89
C VAL A 172 20.49 -11.64 5.80
N PHE A 173 19.31 -11.39 5.23
CA PHE A 173 18.05 -11.77 5.87
C PHE A 173 17.70 -13.17 5.39
N GLU A 174 17.50 -14.06 6.33
CA GLU A 174 17.14 -15.45 6.08
C GLU A 174 15.75 -15.73 6.63
N ASP A 175 15.07 -16.66 6.00
CA ASP A 175 13.91 -17.30 6.57
C ASP A 175 14.36 -18.61 7.21
N ASP A 176 14.19 -18.72 8.52
CA ASP A 176 14.62 -19.84 9.35
C ASP A 176 13.47 -20.50 10.12
N ASP A 177 12.24 -20.00 9.97
CA ASP A 177 11.09 -20.49 10.73
C ASP A 177 10.52 -21.81 10.20
N GLY A 178 10.91 -22.26 9.01
CA GLY A 178 10.47 -23.51 8.41
C GLY A 178 8.97 -23.59 8.11
N GLY A 179 8.29 -22.45 8.19
CA GLY A 179 6.84 -22.34 8.14
C GLY A 179 6.21 -22.32 6.75
N ALA A 180 6.99 -22.63 5.68
CA ALA A 180 6.48 -22.58 4.32
C ALA A 180 5.23 -23.46 4.15
N GLN A 181 4.13 -22.82 3.82
CA GLN A 181 3.01 -23.49 3.20
C GLN A 181 3.39 -23.73 1.75
N THR A 182 3.93 -24.89 1.44
CA THR A 182 4.21 -25.30 0.07
C THR A 182 2.90 -25.37 -0.69
N TYR A 183 2.63 -24.33 -1.47
CA TYR A 183 1.68 -24.39 -2.57
C TYR A 183 2.39 -25.07 -3.74
N ALA A 184 2.49 -26.38 -3.70
CA ALA A 184 2.94 -27.22 -4.79
C ALA A 184 1.73 -27.80 -5.51
#